data_a8033d1becfe6591acc3a382460adfc8
#
_entry.id   a8033d1becfe6591acc3a382460adfc8
#
_cell.length_a   1.000
_cell.length_b   1.000
_cell.length_c   1.000
_cell.angle_alpha   90.00
_cell.angle_beta   90.00
_cell.angle_gamma   90.00
#
_symmetry.space_group_name_H-M   'P 1'
#
loop_
_entity.id
_entity.type
_entity.pdbx_description
1 polymer ?
#
loop_
_entity_poly.entity_id
_entity_poly.type
_entity_poly.pdbx_seq_one_letter_code
_entity_poly.pdbx_strand_id
1 'polypeptide(L)'
;MKSASLYFAIILITMASFITTGEPATVKDYFGIPGPLQFGKASYFLSWSAHPANNYFKQEYLPANEKPDTYSNMMMIEVATGAIALGDIVKTKLNELEQRKKTDPLCNYQLIQNPKTGEYLLDFIMNVSAGGTTTIAEWNAYRYTKLPDQKGILLFACSKRSYGAAIPSFLRLLKTKRANDVNTLSACSLPAIKIKPD
;
A
#
# COMPACT_ATOMS: atom_id res chain seq x y z
N MET A 1 -31.16 -4.45 11.61
CA MET A 1 -30.21 -3.88 10.64
C MET A 1 -28.85 -4.49 10.96
N LYS A 2 -28.35 -5.44 10.14
CA LYS A 2 -27.06 -6.09 10.35
C LYS A 2 -26.00 -5.22 9.70
N SER A 3 -25.06 -4.68 10.51
CA SER A 3 -23.92 -3.92 10.00
C SER A 3 -22.98 -4.90 9.31
N ALA A 4 -22.75 -4.70 8.01
CA ALA A 4 -21.71 -5.38 7.28
C ALA A 4 -20.36 -4.82 7.75
N SER A 5 -19.69 -5.57 8.62
CA SER A 5 -18.31 -5.26 9.02
C SER A 5 -17.41 -5.60 7.85
N LEU A 6 -16.91 -4.54 7.20
CA LEU A 6 -15.98 -4.66 6.07
C LEU A 6 -14.59 -4.94 6.66
N TYR A 7 -14.21 -6.21 6.69
CA TYR A 7 -12.87 -6.63 7.08
C TYR A 7 -11.88 -6.25 5.98
N PHE A 8 -11.10 -5.21 6.20
CA PHE A 8 -9.85 -4.95 5.48
C PHE A 8 -8.79 -5.94 5.98
N ALA A 9 -8.98 -7.21 5.68
CA ALA A 9 -8.01 -8.23 6.01
C ALA A 9 -6.81 -8.10 5.05
N ILE A 10 -5.64 -7.85 5.59
CA ILE A 10 -4.39 -8.17 4.90
C ILE A 10 -4.36 -9.70 4.78
N ILE A 11 -4.84 -10.22 3.66
CA ILE A 11 -4.67 -11.63 3.33
C ILE A 11 -3.20 -11.81 2.99
N LEU A 12 -2.45 -12.36 3.93
CA LEU A 12 -1.15 -12.95 3.65
C LEU A 12 -1.41 -14.22 2.82
N ILE A 13 -1.55 -14.05 1.50
CA ILE A 13 -1.72 -15.18 0.59
C ILE A 13 -0.37 -15.88 0.48
N THR A 14 -0.23 -17.01 1.16
CA THR A 14 0.82 -17.98 0.86
C THR A 14 0.52 -18.59 -0.51
N MET A 15 1.18 -18.09 -1.54
CA MET A 15 1.10 -18.60 -2.89
C MET A 15 1.84 -19.93 -3.00
N ALA A 16 1.10 -21.02 -3.10
CA ALA A 16 1.63 -22.28 -3.60
C ALA A 16 1.98 -22.10 -5.08
N SER A 17 3.27 -22.20 -5.41
CA SER A 17 3.77 -22.04 -6.78
C SER A 17 3.35 -23.24 -7.62
N PHE A 18 2.33 -23.08 -8.44
CA PHE A 18 2.11 -23.95 -9.60
C PHE A 18 2.96 -23.42 -10.76
N ILE A 19 3.99 -24.15 -11.14
CA ILE A 19 4.77 -23.87 -12.35
C ILE A 19 3.91 -24.30 -13.55
N THR A 20 3.14 -23.37 -14.09
CA THR A 20 2.55 -23.51 -15.43
C THR A 20 3.42 -22.73 -16.40
N THR A 21 3.96 -23.40 -17.42
CA THR A 21 4.63 -22.82 -18.59
C THR A 21 3.56 -22.21 -19.52
N GLY A 22 2.95 -21.13 -19.07
CA GLY A 22 2.06 -20.28 -19.86
C GLY A 22 2.73 -18.92 -20.06
N GLU A 23 2.43 -18.21 -21.14
CA GLU A 23 2.81 -16.80 -21.31
C GLU A 23 2.45 -16.02 -20.04
N PRO A 24 3.28 -15.05 -19.59
CA PRO A 24 2.97 -14.28 -18.40
C PRO A 24 1.59 -13.62 -18.60
N ALA A 25 0.63 -14.00 -17.78
CA ALA A 25 -0.71 -13.44 -17.82
C ALA A 25 -0.58 -11.92 -17.69
N THR A 26 -1.10 -11.18 -18.68
CA THR A 26 -1.08 -9.71 -18.64
C THR A 26 -1.83 -9.24 -17.41
N VAL A 27 -1.16 -8.45 -16.56
CA VAL A 27 -1.76 -7.89 -15.36
C VAL A 27 -2.90 -6.96 -15.76
N LYS A 28 -4.11 -7.18 -15.22
CA LYS A 28 -5.28 -6.37 -15.56
C LYS A 28 -5.15 -4.96 -14.99
N ASP A 29 -5.32 -3.95 -15.83
CA ASP A 29 -5.36 -2.55 -15.42
C ASP A 29 -6.80 -2.11 -15.15
N TYR A 30 -7.19 -2.09 -13.88
CA TYR A 30 -8.52 -1.67 -13.43
C TYR A 30 -8.73 -0.16 -13.41
N PHE A 31 -7.65 0.65 -13.45
CA PHE A 31 -7.73 2.09 -13.23
C PHE A 31 -7.42 2.93 -14.49
N GLY A 32 -7.04 2.29 -15.61
CA GLY A 32 -6.54 3.00 -16.78
C GLY A 32 -5.14 3.60 -16.55
N ILE A 33 -4.35 2.96 -15.70
CA ILE A 33 -3.01 3.41 -15.30
C ILE A 33 -2.02 2.26 -15.49
N PRO A 34 -1.62 1.95 -16.72
CA PRO A 34 -0.66 0.87 -16.99
C PRO A 34 0.76 1.21 -16.47
N GLY A 35 1.00 2.44 -16.08
CA GLY A 35 2.31 2.96 -15.72
C GLY A 35 3.07 3.57 -16.92
N PRO A 36 4.34 4.00 -16.71
CA PRO A 36 4.98 4.05 -15.40
C PRO A 36 4.46 5.17 -14.50
N LEU A 37 4.24 4.86 -13.24
CA LEU A 37 4.05 5.87 -12.21
C LEU A 37 5.42 6.46 -11.85
N GLN A 38 5.49 7.78 -11.70
CA GLN A 38 6.71 8.47 -11.27
C GLN A 38 6.62 8.77 -9.77
N PHE A 39 7.61 8.32 -9.01
CA PHE A 39 7.76 8.69 -7.61
C PHE A 39 9.22 9.06 -7.31
N GLY A 40 9.45 10.31 -6.96
CA GLY A 40 10.80 10.84 -6.91
C GLY A 40 11.49 10.76 -8.28
N LYS A 41 12.60 10.02 -8.33
CA LYS A 41 13.35 9.79 -9.58
C LYS A 41 13.15 8.41 -10.18
N ALA A 42 12.26 7.61 -9.61
CA ALA A 42 12.04 6.22 -10.03
C ALA A 42 10.72 6.06 -10.78
N SER A 43 10.72 5.13 -11.72
CA SER A 43 9.56 4.71 -12.53
C SER A 43 9.07 3.36 -12.03
N TYR A 44 7.75 3.23 -11.86
CA TYR A 44 7.08 2.04 -11.36
C TYR A 44 6.07 1.53 -12.37
N PHE A 45 6.12 0.27 -12.72
CA PHE A 45 5.30 -0.40 -13.73
C PHE A 45 4.27 -1.29 -13.07
N LEU A 46 3.06 -1.38 -13.63
CA LEU A 46 2.01 -2.26 -13.12
C LEU A 46 2.51 -3.71 -13.10
N SER A 47 2.55 -4.29 -11.91
CA SER A 47 3.13 -5.61 -11.66
C SER A 47 2.12 -6.61 -11.12
N TRP A 48 1.11 -6.14 -10.41
CA TRP A 48 0.05 -6.98 -9.85
C TRP A 48 -1.24 -6.20 -9.65
N SER A 49 -2.37 -6.90 -9.76
CA SER A 49 -3.69 -6.31 -9.52
C SER A 49 -4.66 -7.33 -8.97
N ALA A 50 -5.67 -6.85 -8.23
CA ALA A 50 -6.76 -7.66 -7.72
C ALA A 50 -8.06 -6.85 -7.62
N HIS A 51 -9.19 -7.57 -7.75
CA HIS A 51 -10.56 -7.10 -7.51
C HIS A 51 -11.25 -8.06 -6.53
N PRO A 52 -10.87 -8.03 -5.23
CA PRO A 52 -11.32 -9.04 -4.28
C PRO A 52 -12.77 -8.85 -3.81
N ALA A 53 -13.39 -7.71 -4.08
CA ALA A 53 -14.79 -7.42 -3.78
C ALA A 53 -15.35 -6.41 -4.79
N ASN A 54 -16.66 -6.46 -5.05
CA ASN A 54 -17.35 -5.63 -6.06
C ASN A 54 -17.09 -4.14 -5.96
N ASN A 55 -16.68 -3.66 -4.81
CA ASN A 55 -16.40 -2.24 -4.55
C ASN A 55 -14.95 -1.97 -4.13
N TYR A 56 -14.03 -2.94 -4.31
CA TYR A 56 -12.64 -2.78 -3.89
C TYR A 56 -11.66 -3.30 -4.94
N PHE A 57 -10.75 -2.43 -5.35
CA PHE A 57 -9.73 -2.67 -6.38
C PHE A 57 -8.36 -2.33 -5.84
N LYS A 58 -7.35 -3.09 -6.24
CA LYS A 58 -5.96 -2.86 -5.85
C LYS A 58 -5.03 -3.08 -7.04
N GLN A 59 -4.04 -2.18 -7.19
CA GLN A 59 -2.93 -2.32 -8.13
C GLN A 59 -1.61 -2.02 -7.45
N GLU A 60 -0.60 -2.82 -7.75
CA GLU A 60 0.76 -2.69 -7.26
C GLU A 60 1.70 -2.45 -8.43
N TYR A 61 2.61 -1.49 -8.24
CA TYR A 61 3.57 -1.05 -9.24
C TYR A 61 4.97 -1.17 -8.68
N LEU A 62 5.86 -1.80 -9.44
CA LEU A 62 7.23 -2.06 -9.05
C LEU A 62 8.22 -1.40 -10.01
N PRO A 63 9.44 -1.07 -9.57
CA PRO A 63 10.53 -0.75 -10.47
C PRO A 63 10.78 -1.91 -11.46
N ALA A 64 11.32 -1.59 -12.64
CA ALA A 64 11.80 -2.62 -13.55
C ALA A 64 12.78 -3.55 -12.82
N ASN A 65 12.65 -4.86 -13.03
CA ASN A 65 13.48 -5.91 -12.40
C ASN A 65 13.15 -6.26 -10.94
N GLU A 66 12.18 -5.63 -10.30
CA GLU A 66 11.66 -6.09 -9.00
C GLU A 66 10.45 -7.02 -9.20
N LYS A 67 10.19 -7.88 -8.21
CA LYS A 67 9.09 -8.85 -8.20
C LYS A 67 8.20 -8.64 -6.99
N PRO A 68 6.89 -8.94 -7.05
CA PRO A 68 5.96 -8.76 -5.93
C PRO A 68 6.38 -9.43 -4.62
N ASP A 69 6.99 -10.62 -4.70
CA ASP A 69 7.39 -11.38 -3.50
C ASP A 69 8.66 -10.83 -2.83
N THR A 70 9.52 -10.12 -3.57
CA THR A 70 10.87 -9.75 -3.11
C THR A 70 11.21 -8.28 -3.39
N TYR A 71 10.21 -7.43 -3.54
CA TYR A 71 10.44 -6.02 -3.83
C TYR A 71 11.15 -5.29 -2.68
N SER A 72 11.90 -4.27 -3.06
CA SER A 72 12.48 -3.30 -2.13
C SER A 72 11.70 -1.99 -2.13
N ASN A 73 11.05 -1.66 -3.25
CA ASN A 73 10.22 -0.46 -3.40
C ASN A 73 8.95 -0.80 -4.16
N MET A 74 7.82 -0.24 -3.72
CA MET A 74 6.51 -0.45 -4.35
C MET A 74 5.71 0.85 -4.28
N MET A 75 4.98 1.15 -5.35
CA MET A 75 3.85 2.08 -5.33
C MET A 75 2.56 1.28 -5.38
N MET A 76 1.52 1.76 -4.71
CA MET A 76 0.24 1.07 -4.63
C MET A 76 -0.91 2.05 -4.81
N ILE A 77 -1.92 1.60 -5.53
CA ILE A 77 -3.21 2.29 -5.67
C ILE A 77 -4.30 1.34 -5.21
N GLU A 78 -5.09 1.77 -4.24
CA GLU A 78 -6.31 1.06 -3.85
C GLU A 78 -7.50 1.99 -4.00
N VAL A 79 -8.62 1.46 -4.47
CA VAL A 79 -9.87 2.18 -4.61
C VAL A 79 -10.98 1.38 -3.96
N ALA A 80 -11.69 2.03 -3.05
CA ALA A 80 -12.95 1.52 -2.51
C ALA A 80 -14.08 2.45 -2.94
N THR A 81 -15.04 1.92 -3.71
CA THR A 81 -16.22 2.68 -4.17
C THR A 81 -17.39 2.57 -3.20
N GLY A 82 -18.27 3.57 -3.22
CA GLY A 82 -19.47 3.62 -2.38
C GLY A 82 -19.46 4.74 -1.36
N ALA A 83 -20.51 4.80 -0.55
CA ALA A 83 -20.66 5.83 0.50
C ALA A 83 -19.85 5.43 1.75
N ILE A 84 -18.53 5.62 1.68
CA ILE A 84 -17.59 5.27 2.74
C ILE A 84 -17.00 6.57 3.28
N ALA A 85 -16.98 6.72 4.62
CA ALA A 85 -16.33 7.86 5.23
C ALA A 85 -14.80 7.64 5.30
N LEU A 86 -14.04 8.62 4.85
CA LEU A 86 -12.57 8.55 4.81
C LEU A 86 -11.98 8.31 6.21
N GLY A 87 -12.54 8.97 7.24
CA GLY A 87 -12.09 8.79 8.62
C GLY A 87 -12.30 7.37 9.15
N ASP A 88 -13.34 6.66 8.70
CA ASP A 88 -13.61 5.28 9.15
C ASP A 88 -12.57 4.30 8.62
N ILE A 89 -12.15 4.46 7.35
CA ILE A 89 -11.07 3.65 6.77
C ILE A 89 -9.75 3.88 7.51
N VAL A 90 -9.41 5.14 7.74
CA VAL A 90 -8.18 5.50 8.48
C VAL A 90 -8.24 4.92 9.89
N LYS A 91 -9.36 5.08 10.61
CA LYS A 91 -9.56 4.52 11.95
C LYS A 91 -9.43 3.00 11.97
N THR A 92 -9.97 2.30 10.96
CA THR A 92 -9.80 0.85 10.84
C THR A 92 -8.33 0.48 10.73
N LYS A 93 -7.56 1.18 9.89
CA LYS A 93 -6.12 0.93 9.74
C LYS A 93 -5.34 1.22 11.02
N LEU A 94 -5.68 2.30 11.73
CA LEU A 94 -5.07 2.61 13.02
C LEU A 94 -5.33 1.51 14.07
N ASN A 95 -6.56 1.00 14.13
CA ASN A 95 -6.90 -0.11 15.03
C ASN A 95 -6.08 -1.38 14.72
N GLU A 96 -5.89 -1.71 13.44
CA GLU A 96 -5.02 -2.82 13.02
C GLU A 96 -3.57 -2.60 13.50
N LEU A 97 -3.02 -1.41 13.33
CA LEU A 97 -1.66 -1.09 13.78
C LEU A 97 -1.55 -1.14 15.31
N GLU A 98 -2.54 -0.66 16.06
CA GLU A 98 -2.57 -0.77 17.52
C GLU A 98 -2.62 -2.24 18.00
N GLN A 99 -3.38 -3.11 17.34
CA GLN A 99 -3.34 -4.53 17.66
C GLN A 99 -1.98 -5.13 17.31
N ARG A 100 -1.40 -4.75 16.18
CA ARG A 100 -0.10 -5.25 15.75
C ARG A 100 1.04 -4.86 16.69
N LYS A 101 1.02 -3.66 17.27
CA LYS A 101 2.00 -3.22 18.29
C LYS A 101 2.14 -4.18 19.47
N LYS A 102 1.12 -4.97 19.78
CA LYS A 102 1.15 -5.94 20.89
C LYS A 102 2.12 -7.10 20.64
N THR A 103 2.39 -7.41 19.37
CA THR A 103 3.21 -8.57 18.96
C THR A 103 4.38 -8.20 18.05
N ASP A 104 4.40 -6.99 17.52
CA ASP A 104 5.43 -6.48 16.62
C ASP A 104 6.15 -5.30 17.27
N PRO A 105 7.34 -5.49 17.87
CA PRO A 105 8.07 -4.43 18.58
C PRO A 105 8.59 -3.33 17.65
N LEU A 106 8.65 -3.57 16.33
CA LEU A 106 9.01 -2.56 15.34
C LEU A 106 7.81 -1.70 14.94
N CYS A 107 6.59 -2.18 15.16
CA CYS A 107 5.38 -1.50 14.71
C CYS A 107 5.22 -0.15 15.39
N ASN A 108 5.26 0.89 14.57
CA ASN A 108 5.02 2.28 15.01
C ASN A 108 4.41 3.06 13.85
N TYR A 109 3.67 4.13 14.15
CA TYR A 109 3.05 4.95 13.13
C TYR A 109 2.92 6.41 13.54
N GLN A 110 2.73 7.26 12.54
CA GLN A 110 2.37 8.66 12.67
C GLN A 110 1.24 8.97 11.69
N LEU A 111 0.18 9.61 12.19
CA LEU A 111 -0.93 10.10 11.38
C LEU A 111 -0.84 11.62 11.27
N ILE A 112 -0.98 12.13 10.05
CA ILE A 112 -1.07 13.56 9.75
C ILE A 112 -2.37 13.78 8.97
N GLN A 113 -3.18 14.73 9.41
CA GLN A 113 -4.36 15.17 8.67
C GLN A 113 -4.10 16.54 8.05
N ASN A 114 -4.38 16.67 6.76
CA ASN A 114 -4.37 17.97 6.09
C ASN A 114 -5.68 18.70 6.37
N PRO A 115 -5.69 19.81 7.14
CA PRO A 115 -6.93 20.49 7.50
C PRO A 115 -7.59 21.20 6.31
N LYS A 116 -6.85 21.47 5.23
CA LYS A 116 -7.38 22.16 4.04
C LYS A 116 -8.06 21.20 3.07
N THR A 117 -7.50 20.00 2.85
CA THR A 117 -8.00 19.02 1.89
C THR A 117 -8.81 17.90 2.56
N GLY A 118 -8.65 17.71 3.88
CA GLY A 118 -9.23 16.58 4.62
C GLY A 118 -8.53 15.26 4.37
N GLU A 119 -7.44 15.25 3.61
CA GLU A 119 -6.63 14.05 3.35
C GLU A 119 -5.88 13.60 4.61
N TYR A 120 -5.58 12.31 4.68
CA TYR A 120 -4.73 11.74 5.71
C TYR A 120 -3.46 11.15 5.12
N LEU A 121 -2.34 11.39 5.79
CA LEU A 121 -1.07 10.71 5.57
C LEU A 121 -0.78 9.84 6.78
N LEU A 122 -0.66 8.54 6.57
CA LEU A 122 -0.31 7.56 7.59
C LEU A 122 1.04 6.95 7.24
N ASP A 123 2.03 7.26 8.06
CA ASP A 123 3.40 6.77 7.97
C ASP A 123 3.59 5.69 9.04
N PHE A 124 3.95 4.47 8.67
CA PHE A 124 4.10 3.37 9.61
C PHE A 124 5.16 2.37 9.19
N ILE A 125 5.68 1.65 10.17
CA ILE A 125 6.64 0.57 9.99
C ILE A 125 6.15 -0.69 10.70
N MET A 126 6.46 -1.85 10.14
CA MET A 126 6.13 -3.15 10.71
C MET A 126 7.17 -4.20 10.29
N ASN A 127 7.18 -5.36 10.98
CA ASN A 127 8.06 -6.47 10.65
C ASN A 127 7.28 -7.78 10.38
N VAL A 128 7.98 -8.71 9.74
CA VAL A 128 7.64 -10.13 9.77
C VAL A 128 8.78 -10.85 10.48
N SER A 129 8.45 -11.74 11.42
CA SER A 129 9.41 -12.53 12.19
C SER A 129 9.13 -14.02 11.99
N ALA A 130 10.20 -14.80 11.93
CA ALA A 130 10.17 -16.26 11.94
C ALA A 130 11.15 -16.77 13.00
N GLY A 131 10.72 -17.68 13.86
CA GLY A 131 11.57 -18.22 14.94
C GLY A 131 12.14 -17.15 15.89
N GLY A 132 11.38 -16.08 16.15
CA GLY A 132 11.81 -14.95 16.99
C GLY A 132 12.79 -13.97 16.31
N THR A 133 13.17 -14.20 15.07
CA THR A 133 14.07 -13.32 14.31
C THR A 133 13.28 -12.52 13.28
N THR A 134 13.51 -11.22 13.20
CA THR A 134 12.93 -10.37 12.16
C THR A 134 13.53 -10.74 10.80
N THR A 135 12.69 -11.21 9.89
CA THR A 135 13.06 -11.60 8.53
C THR A 135 12.79 -10.53 7.50
N ILE A 136 11.78 -9.69 7.73
CA ILE A 136 11.39 -8.57 6.87
C ILE A 136 11.09 -7.36 7.76
N ALA A 137 11.59 -6.19 7.37
CA ALA A 137 11.11 -4.90 7.86
C ALA A 137 10.51 -4.13 6.70
N GLU A 138 9.31 -3.59 6.90
CA GLU A 138 8.58 -2.85 5.89
C GLU A 138 8.11 -1.50 6.43
N TRP A 139 8.46 -0.44 5.74
CA TRP A 139 7.96 0.89 5.95
C TRP A 139 6.96 1.27 4.87
N ASN A 140 5.90 1.94 5.28
CA ASN A 140 4.80 2.35 4.41
C ASN A 140 4.44 3.81 4.66
N ALA A 141 4.12 4.53 3.60
CA ALA A 141 3.43 5.82 3.67
C ALA A 141 2.17 5.75 2.80
N TYR A 142 1.04 5.99 3.43
CA TYR A 142 -0.30 5.91 2.86
C TYR A 142 -0.93 7.28 2.81
N ARG A 143 -1.31 7.75 1.62
CA ARG A 143 -2.10 8.96 1.40
C ARG A 143 -3.53 8.56 1.07
N TYR A 144 -4.43 8.84 1.99
CA TYR A 144 -5.86 8.59 1.85
C TYR A 144 -6.58 9.87 1.43
N THR A 145 -7.38 9.79 0.39
CA THR A 145 -8.21 10.89 -0.10
C THR A 145 -9.56 10.40 -0.60
N LYS A 146 -10.49 11.32 -0.79
CA LYS A 146 -11.74 11.01 -1.50
C LYS A 146 -11.43 10.75 -2.98
N LEU A 147 -12.12 9.78 -3.56
CA LEU A 147 -12.05 9.55 -4.99
C LEU A 147 -12.65 10.74 -5.74
N PRO A 148 -11.91 11.43 -6.62
CA PRO A 148 -12.43 12.58 -7.37
C PRO A 148 -13.63 12.15 -8.22
N ASP A 149 -14.64 13.01 -8.30
CA ASP A 149 -15.84 12.88 -9.15
C ASP A 149 -16.66 11.60 -8.95
N GLN A 150 -16.34 10.80 -7.92
CA GLN A 150 -17.02 9.55 -7.61
C GLN A 150 -17.20 9.39 -6.09
N LYS A 151 -18.19 8.58 -5.70
CA LYS A 151 -18.32 8.17 -4.30
C LYS A 151 -17.29 7.09 -3.99
N GLY A 152 -16.38 7.36 -3.08
CA GLY A 152 -15.36 6.40 -2.69
C GLY A 152 -14.09 7.03 -2.13
N ILE A 153 -13.11 6.18 -1.93
CA ILE A 153 -11.83 6.51 -1.34
C ILE A 153 -10.72 5.99 -2.24
N LEU A 154 -9.70 6.82 -2.40
CA LEU A 154 -8.44 6.49 -3.04
C LEU A 154 -7.35 6.43 -1.98
N LEU A 155 -6.63 5.32 -1.93
CA LEU A 155 -5.35 5.18 -1.27
C LEU A 155 -4.25 5.20 -2.33
N PHE A 156 -3.34 6.17 -2.23
CA PHE A 156 -2.11 6.23 -3.00
C PHE A 156 -0.94 6.05 -2.04
N ALA A 157 -0.09 5.06 -2.25
CA ALA A 157 0.87 4.65 -1.25
C ALA A 157 2.24 4.30 -1.84
N CYS A 158 3.28 4.44 -1.01
CA CYS A 158 4.59 3.86 -1.26
C CYS A 158 4.99 2.95 -0.11
N SER A 159 5.67 1.85 -0.43
CA SER A 159 6.22 0.91 0.52
C SER A 159 7.70 0.66 0.23
N LYS A 160 8.49 0.49 1.29
CA LYS A 160 9.90 0.09 1.20
C LYS A 160 10.14 -1.10 2.11
N ARG A 161 10.80 -2.10 1.60
CA ARG A 161 11.03 -3.36 2.30
C ARG A 161 12.51 -3.72 2.33
N SER A 162 12.93 -4.34 3.41
CA SER A 162 14.28 -4.88 3.55
C SER A 162 14.24 -6.24 4.23
N TYR A 163 15.24 -7.08 3.96
CA TYR A 163 15.27 -8.49 4.31
C TYR A 163 16.54 -8.85 5.09
N GLY A 164 16.39 -9.71 6.08
CA GLY A 164 17.49 -10.34 6.81
C GLY A 164 18.56 -9.36 7.29
N ALA A 165 19.82 -9.62 6.95
CA ALA A 165 20.99 -8.86 7.39
C ALA A 165 20.99 -7.37 6.93
N ALA A 166 20.22 -6.99 5.93
CA ALA A 166 20.11 -5.61 5.45
C ALA A 166 19.19 -4.73 6.32
N ILE A 167 18.35 -5.32 7.18
CA ILE A 167 17.38 -4.60 8.00
C ILE A 167 17.99 -3.50 8.87
N PRO A 168 19.09 -3.72 9.63
CA PRO A 168 19.66 -2.67 10.46
C PRO A 168 20.10 -1.43 9.68
N SER A 169 20.64 -1.62 8.48
CA SER A 169 21.06 -0.53 7.59
C SER A 169 19.85 0.21 7.01
N PHE A 170 18.81 -0.52 6.64
CA PHE A 170 17.53 0.03 6.20
C PHE A 170 16.92 0.93 7.29
N LEU A 171 16.83 0.45 8.54
CA LEU A 171 16.26 1.22 9.65
C LEU A 171 17.05 2.51 9.93
N ARG A 172 18.38 2.48 9.83
CA ARG A 172 19.21 3.69 9.96
C ARG A 172 18.93 4.69 8.84
N LEU A 173 18.86 4.22 7.60
CA LEU A 173 18.56 5.06 6.44
C LEU A 173 17.14 5.66 6.54
N LEU A 174 16.18 4.88 6.98
CA LEU A 174 14.80 5.31 7.14
C LEU A 174 14.67 6.50 8.10
N LYS A 175 15.43 6.52 9.20
CA LYS A 175 15.43 7.64 10.16
C LYS A 175 15.73 8.99 9.50
N THR A 176 16.52 9.00 8.44
CA THR A 176 16.95 10.23 7.75
C THR A 176 16.18 10.52 6.48
N LYS A 177 15.59 9.51 5.84
CA LYS A 177 14.97 9.64 4.51
C LYS A 177 13.44 9.61 4.52
N ARG A 178 12.80 8.99 5.53
CA ARG A 178 11.34 8.80 5.52
C ARG A 178 10.55 10.10 5.41
N ALA A 179 11.00 11.16 6.08
CA ALA A 179 10.31 12.45 6.02
C ALA A 179 10.28 13.02 4.60
N ASN A 180 11.37 12.84 3.83
CA ASN A 180 11.42 13.25 2.44
C ASN A 180 10.45 12.42 1.57
N ASP A 181 10.36 11.10 1.80
CA ASP A 181 9.43 10.22 1.07
C ASP A 181 7.97 10.59 1.38
N VAL A 182 7.64 10.85 2.65
CA VAL A 182 6.29 11.33 3.07
C VAL A 182 5.95 12.67 2.40
N ASN A 183 6.89 13.63 2.39
CA ASN A 183 6.71 14.91 1.73
C ASN A 183 6.53 14.75 0.22
N THR A 184 7.31 13.88 -0.41
CA THR A 184 7.18 13.57 -1.84
C THR A 184 5.79 12.98 -2.14
N LEU A 185 5.31 12.02 -1.33
CA LEU A 185 3.98 11.43 -1.49
C LEU A 185 2.86 12.46 -1.31
N SER A 186 3.01 13.35 -0.32
CA SER A 186 2.07 14.44 -0.08
C SER A 186 1.97 15.41 -1.26
N ALA A 187 3.08 15.69 -1.90
CA ALA A 187 3.18 16.64 -3.02
C ALA A 187 2.88 16.02 -4.39
N CYS A 188 2.84 14.70 -4.50
CA CYS A 188 2.54 14.02 -5.77
C CYS A 188 1.16 14.41 -6.30
N SER A 189 1.08 14.66 -7.60
CA SER A 189 -0.19 14.65 -8.31
C SER A 189 -0.78 13.25 -8.29
N LEU A 190 -2.04 13.14 -7.85
CA LEU A 190 -2.73 11.85 -7.87
C LEU A 190 -3.10 11.48 -9.31
N PRO A 191 -2.96 10.21 -9.70
CA PRO A 191 -3.36 9.78 -11.02
C PRO A 191 -4.89 9.86 -11.19
N ALA A 192 -5.35 10.16 -12.40
CA ALA A 192 -6.77 10.13 -12.73
C ALA A 192 -7.24 8.67 -12.79
N ILE A 193 -8.19 8.32 -11.93
CA ILE A 193 -8.74 6.97 -11.82
C ILE A 193 -9.92 6.82 -12.77
N LYS A 194 -9.85 5.83 -13.67
CA LYS A 194 -10.95 5.39 -14.52
C LYS A 194 -11.21 3.91 -14.25
N ILE A 195 -12.15 3.61 -13.36
CA ILE A 195 -12.46 2.23 -13.00
C ILE A 195 -12.99 1.49 -14.22
N LYS A 196 -12.34 0.38 -14.56
CA LYS A 196 -12.74 -0.56 -15.61
C LYS A 196 -13.19 -1.85 -14.92
N PRO A 197 -14.48 -2.06 -14.71
CA PRO A 197 -14.97 -3.33 -14.16
C PRO A 197 -14.65 -4.51 -15.09
N ASP A 198 -14.84 -5.73 -14.58
CA ASP A 198 -14.67 -6.98 -15.34
C ASP A 198 -15.67 -7.11 -16.49
#